data_f580f7f688053e2aaf33f3288bab7b79
#
_entry.id   f580f7f688053e2aaf33f3288bab7b79
#
_cell.length_a   1.000
_cell.length_b   1.000
_cell.length_c   1.000
_cell.angle_alpha   90.00
_cell.angle_beta   90.00
_cell.angle_gamma   90.00
#
_symmetry.space_group_name_H-M   'P 1'
#
loop_
_entity.id
_entity.type
_entity.pdbx_description
1 polymer ?
#
loop_
_entity_poly.entity_id
_entity_poly.type
_entity_poly.pdbx_seq_one_letter_code
_entity_poly.pdbx_strand_id
1 'polypeptide(L)'
;MKNVSCEIIQDILPLYHDHVCSAASSAMVEEHLKDCAACTRVLAEMDDDKIEADLLSETHDILKRHEKKERSIAFKTGIVIAGILILPVIIVLMLTLPGYSDFKTDAVLIASMLLVAGLTVVPLVSTKKKLSKTIIFSTIALLLVIFFTEMFFDNGGILRFAEIAFSTVFGLSLPLFPIVAYQADLPETFQNHKGLLCMIWDTVWFYLMIFAFCIDYPNAIHDLLVVSSFYAAAAWLIFLAIRYLPCNGFVKAGILIAVCGVSLGIGNQMGWVQLMDRDLHLQMEVGAVLIGLVFVFVGIVSYLRKK
;
A
#
# COMPACT_ATOMS: atom_id res chain seq x y z
N MET A 1 -14.09 -50.43 43.83
CA MET A 1 -14.53 -49.55 42.73
C MET A 1 -14.80 -50.41 41.52
N LYS A 2 -15.86 -50.16 40.74
CA LYS A 2 -16.19 -50.97 39.56
C LYS A 2 -15.05 -50.87 38.53
N ASN A 3 -14.50 -52.05 38.11
CA ASN A 3 -13.54 -52.08 37.00
C ASN A 3 -14.18 -51.45 35.77
N VAL A 4 -13.73 -50.27 35.39
CA VAL A 4 -14.15 -49.61 34.13
C VAL A 4 -13.52 -50.40 33.00
N SER A 5 -14.32 -50.75 31.95
CA SER A 5 -13.79 -51.50 30.83
C SER A 5 -12.78 -50.68 30.03
N CYS A 6 -11.78 -51.36 29.45
CA CYS A 6 -10.77 -50.73 28.61
C CYS A 6 -11.38 -49.98 27.43
N GLU A 7 -12.50 -50.41 26.88
CA GLU A 7 -13.21 -49.74 25.78
C GLU A 7 -13.66 -48.34 26.15
N ILE A 8 -14.25 -48.16 27.36
CA ILE A 8 -14.68 -46.83 27.85
C ILE A 8 -13.48 -45.93 28.08
N ILE A 9 -12.38 -46.48 28.61
CA ILE A 9 -11.15 -45.71 28.83
C ILE A 9 -10.53 -45.28 27.50
N GLN A 10 -10.48 -46.16 26.49
CA GLN A 10 -9.95 -45.82 25.16
C GLN A 10 -10.75 -44.74 24.47
N ASP A 11 -12.07 -44.66 24.63
CA ASP A 11 -12.92 -43.61 24.11
C ASP A 11 -12.63 -42.24 24.77
N ILE A 12 -12.19 -42.25 26.03
CA ILE A 12 -11.88 -41.03 26.79
C ILE A 12 -10.40 -40.62 26.65
N LEU A 13 -9.50 -41.54 26.28
CA LEU A 13 -8.06 -41.29 26.17
C LEU A 13 -7.70 -40.07 25.30
N PRO A 14 -8.29 -39.82 24.12
CA PRO A 14 -8.02 -38.64 23.34
C PRO A 14 -8.35 -37.32 24.07
N LEU A 15 -9.50 -37.28 24.77
CA LEU A 15 -9.91 -36.13 25.57
C LEU A 15 -9.01 -35.92 26.78
N TYR A 16 -8.49 -37.01 27.37
CA TYR A 16 -7.52 -36.95 28.46
C TYR A 16 -6.17 -36.43 27.99
N HIS A 17 -5.68 -36.90 26.84
CA HIS A 17 -4.47 -36.41 26.19
C HIS A 17 -4.52 -34.92 25.93
N ASP A 18 -5.62 -34.43 25.39
CA ASP A 18 -5.83 -32.99 25.07
C ASP A 18 -6.18 -32.13 26.29
N HIS A 19 -6.16 -32.69 27.51
CA HIS A 19 -6.47 -32.00 28.77
C HIS A 19 -7.87 -31.36 28.84
N VAL A 20 -8.85 -31.88 28.06
CA VAL A 20 -10.24 -31.39 28.02
C VAL A 20 -11.20 -32.23 28.86
N CYS A 21 -10.73 -33.24 29.57
CA CYS A 21 -11.52 -34.07 30.47
C CYS A 21 -11.95 -33.33 31.75
N SER A 22 -13.13 -33.69 32.27
CA SER A 22 -13.51 -33.29 33.62
C SER A 22 -12.57 -33.90 34.67
N ALA A 23 -12.43 -33.26 35.85
CA ALA A 23 -11.56 -33.75 36.94
C ALA A 23 -11.94 -35.21 37.37
N ALA A 24 -13.24 -35.56 37.32
CA ALA A 24 -13.71 -36.90 37.64
C ALA A 24 -13.30 -37.94 36.60
N SER A 25 -13.36 -37.56 35.30
CA SER A 25 -12.95 -38.44 34.17
C SER A 25 -11.43 -38.62 34.19
N SER A 26 -10.66 -37.55 34.41
CA SER A 26 -9.19 -37.61 34.48
C SER A 26 -8.74 -38.57 35.61
N ALA A 27 -9.31 -38.43 36.81
CA ALA A 27 -8.98 -39.30 37.91
C ALA A 27 -9.31 -40.80 37.61
N MET A 28 -10.40 -41.07 36.90
CA MET A 28 -10.78 -42.41 36.52
C MET A 28 -9.80 -43.01 35.47
N VAL A 29 -9.35 -42.20 34.51
CA VAL A 29 -8.35 -42.62 33.50
C VAL A 29 -7.01 -42.85 34.17
N GLU A 30 -6.53 -41.97 35.07
CA GLU A 30 -5.28 -42.12 35.81
C GLU A 30 -5.25 -43.36 36.66
N GLU A 31 -6.35 -43.69 37.33
CA GLU A 31 -6.46 -44.93 38.12
C GLU A 31 -6.37 -46.18 37.25
N HIS A 32 -7.06 -46.19 36.09
CA HIS A 32 -7.03 -47.32 35.17
C HIS A 32 -5.63 -47.50 34.53
N LEU A 33 -4.96 -46.42 34.16
CA LEU A 33 -3.63 -46.45 33.56
C LEU A 33 -2.55 -47.04 34.48
N LYS A 34 -2.74 -47.02 35.80
CA LYS A 34 -1.81 -47.66 36.76
C LYS A 34 -1.78 -49.17 36.63
N ASP A 35 -2.93 -49.79 36.29
CA ASP A 35 -3.10 -51.23 36.27
C ASP A 35 -3.23 -51.81 34.86
N CYS A 36 -3.39 -51.01 33.81
CA CYS A 36 -3.63 -51.46 32.46
C CYS A 36 -2.52 -51.05 31.48
N ALA A 37 -1.57 -51.93 31.23
CA ALA A 37 -0.48 -51.71 30.28
C ALA A 37 -0.95 -51.49 28.82
N ALA A 38 -2.12 -52.04 28.44
CA ALA A 38 -2.66 -51.87 27.08
C ALA A 38 -3.11 -50.41 26.84
N CYS A 39 -3.84 -49.83 27.79
CA CYS A 39 -4.30 -48.41 27.65
C CYS A 39 -3.13 -47.43 27.78
N THR A 40 -2.13 -47.76 28.63
CA THR A 40 -0.90 -46.93 28.72
C THR A 40 -0.13 -46.90 27.40
N ARG A 41 -0.10 -48.03 26.68
CA ARG A 41 0.53 -48.09 25.35
C ARG A 41 -0.22 -47.25 24.32
N VAL A 42 -1.56 -47.32 24.31
CA VAL A 42 -2.37 -46.50 23.40
C VAL A 42 -2.15 -45.00 23.66
N LEU A 43 -2.06 -44.60 24.94
CA LEU A 43 -1.75 -43.20 25.30
C LEU A 43 -0.35 -42.80 24.80
N ALA A 44 0.66 -43.67 24.96
CA ALA A 44 2.01 -43.42 24.48
C ALA A 44 2.11 -43.34 22.95
N GLU A 45 1.22 -44.06 22.22
CA GLU A 45 1.12 -43.96 20.77
C GLU A 45 0.45 -42.66 20.32
N MET A 46 -0.39 -42.03 21.16
CA MET A 46 -0.97 -40.70 20.91
C MET A 46 0.04 -39.59 21.16
N ASP A 47 0.99 -39.74 22.07
CA ASP A 47 2.11 -38.81 22.31
C ASP A 47 3.17 -38.84 21.19
N ASP A 48 3.07 -39.74 20.22
CA ASP A 48 4.07 -39.81 19.15
C ASP A 48 3.81 -38.69 18.13
N ASP A 49 4.49 -37.54 18.33
CA ASP A 49 4.46 -36.32 17.49
C ASP A 49 4.81 -36.56 16.00
N LYS A 50 5.16 -37.79 15.62
CA LYS A 50 5.50 -38.16 14.24
C LYS A 50 4.34 -38.00 13.28
N ILE A 51 3.11 -38.29 13.70
CA ILE A 51 1.92 -38.20 12.84
C ILE A 51 1.63 -36.73 12.54
N GLU A 52 1.77 -35.84 13.52
CA GLU A 52 1.55 -34.41 13.36
C GLU A 52 2.68 -33.77 12.54
N ALA A 53 3.94 -34.17 12.78
CA ALA A 53 5.09 -33.75 11.98
C ALA A 53 5.01 -34.20 10.53
N ASP A 54 4.55 -35.44 10.25
CA ASP A 54 4.34 -35.95 8.89
C ASP A 54 3.20 -35.23 8.18
N LEU A 55 2.06 -34.96 8.83
CA LEU A 55 0.96 -34.18 8.28
C LEU A 55 1.35 -32.75 7.99
N LEU A 56 2.12 -32.10 8.88
CA LEU A 56 2.65 -30.77 8.67
C LEU A 56 3.66 -30.71 7.52
N SER A 57 4.50 -31.74 7.38
CA SER A 57 5.45 -31.86 6.28
C SER A 57 4.73 -32.07 4.94
N GLU A 58 3.71 -32.92 4.90
CA GLU A 58 2.92 -33.22 3.70
C GLU A 58 2.10 -31.99 3.26
N THR A 59 1.45 -31.27 4.20
CA THR A 59 0.74 -30.03 3.90
C THR A 59 1.67 -28.94 3.39
N HIS A 60 2.86 -28.84 3.96
CA HIS A 60 3.89 -27.88 3.51
C HIS A 60 4.40 -28.22 2.10
N ASP A 61 4.58 -29.49 1.77
CA ASP A 61 4.99 -29.92 0.44
C ASP A 61 3.89 -29.73 -0.62
N ILE A 62 2.63 -29.96 -0.26
CA ILE A 62 1.48 -29.66 -1.12
C ILE A 62 1.39 -28.17 -1.41
N LEU A 63 1.51 -27.32 -0.39
CA LEU A 63 1.53 -25.85 -0.54
C LEU A 63 2.67 -25.38 -1.42
N LYS A 64 3.88 -25.91 -1.23
CA LYS A 64 5.04 -25.60 -2.09
C LYS A 64 4.84 -26.03 -3.54
N ARG A 65 4.24 -27.20 -3.78
CA ARG A 65 3.93 -27.67 -5.14
C ARG A 65 2.88 -26.79 -5.82
N HIS A 66 1.84 -26.36 -5.09
CA HIS A 66 0.85 -25.41 -5.60
C HIS A 66 1.48 -24.06 -5.93
N GLU A 67 2.26 -23.48 -5.02
CA GLU A 67 2.98 -22.23 -5.26
C GLU A 67 3.91 -22.31 -6.49
N LYS A 68 4.65 -23.42 -6.63
CA LYS A 68 5.53 -23.64 -7.78
C LYS A 68 4.74 -23.77 -9.09
N LYS A 69 3.58 -24.41 -9.07
CA LYS A 69 2.71 -24.57 -10.24
C LYS A 69 2.09 -23.24 -10.66
N GLU A 70 1.54 -22.48 -9.72
CA GLU A 70 0.99 -21.14 -9.99
C GLU A 70 2.07 -20.21 -10.53
N ARG A 71 3.26 -20.24 -9.94
CA ARG A 71 4.43 -19.46 -10.39
C ARG A 71 4.84 -19.82 -11.82
N SER A 72 4.83 -21.11 -12.18
CA SER A 72 5.12 -21.58 -13.53
C SER A 72 4.08 -21.12 -14.54
N ILE A 73 2.79 -21.15 -14.18
CA ILE A 73 1.69 -20.68 -15.04
C ILE A 73 1.82 -19.16 -15.23
N ALA A 74 2.00 -18.40 -14.16
CA ALA A 74 2.15 -16.95 -14.23
C ALA A 74 3.36 -16.54 -15.09
N PHE A 75 4.48 -17.25 -14.96
CA PHE A 75 5.69 -17.02 -15.76
C PHE A 75 5.44 -17.31 -17.24
N LYS A 76 4.81 -18.44 -17.58
CA LYS A 76 4.46 -18.79 -18.97
C LYS A 76 3.50 -17.76 -19.58
N THR A 77 2.48 -17.37 -18.83
CA THR A 77 1.53 -16.32 -19.27
C THR A 77 2.25 -14.99 -19.47
N GLY A 78 3.16 -14.61 -18.54
CA GLY A 78 3.98 -13.42 -18.68
C GLY A 78 4.86 -13.41 -19.94
N ILE A 79 5.47 -14.54 -20.29
CA ILE A 79 6.25 -14.70 -21.53
C ILE A 79 5.37 -14.54 -22.77
N VAL A 80 4.18 -15.13 -22.78
CA VAL A 80 3.24 -15.01 -23.90
C VAL A 80 2.81 -13.55 -24.10
N ILE A 81 2.45 -12.87 -23.01
CA ILE A 81 2.08 -11.45 -23.05
C ILE A 81 3.27 -10.60 -23.49
N ALA A 82 4.47 -10.85 -22.97
CA ALA A 82 5.68 -10.16 -23.42
C ALA A 82 5.95 -10.38 -24.90
N GLY A 83 5.77 -11.59 -25.41
CA GLY A 83 5.89 -11.90 -26.83
C GLY A 83 4.88 -11.13 -27.71
N ILE A 84 3.64 -11.06 -27.26
CA ILE A 84 2.60 -10.27 -27.95
C ILE A 84 2.94 -8.77 -27.95
N LEU A 85 3.51 -8.23 -26.87
CA LEU A 85 3.91 -6.82 -26.76
C LEU A 85 5.20 -6.50 -27.53
N ILE A 86 6.09 -7.48 -27.70
CA ILE A 86 7.32 -7.32 -28.51
C ILE A 86 7.01 -7.30 -30.02
N LEU A 87 5.98 -8.00 -30.47
CA LEU A 87 5.64 -8.11 -31.88
C LEU A 87 5.37 -6.75 -32.53
N PRO A 88 4.55 -5.83 -31.98
CA PRO A 88 4.41 -4.48 -32.53
C PRO A 88 5.71 -3.69 -32.53
N VAL A 89 6.58 -3.86 -31.52
CA VAL A 89 7.89 -3.19 -31.47
C VAL A 89 8.78 -3.65 -32.61
N ILE A 90 8.80 -4.96 -32.91
CA ILE A 90 9.54 -5.51 -34.03
C ILE A 90 8.97 -5.00 -35.35
N ILE A 91 7.65 -4.94 -35.50
CA ILE A 91 6.99 -4.42 -36.70
C ILE A 91 7.36 -2.94 -36.90
N VAL A 92 7.27 -2.12 -35.86
CA VAL A 92 7.68 -0.70 -35.92
C VAL A 92 9.15 -0.61 -36.33
N LEU A 93 10.04 -1.35 -35.66
CA LEU A 93 11.47 -1.36 -35.99
C LEU A 93 11.74 -1.78 -37.46
N MET A 94 11.00 -2.76 -37.97
CA MET A 94 11.09 -3.20 -39.33
C MET A 94 10.60 -2.16 -40.37
N LEU A 95 9.60 -1.36 -39.96
CA LEU A 95 9.08 -0.29 -40.79
C LEU A 95 9.97 0.97 -40.79
N THR A 96 10.75 1.18 -39.73
CA THR A 96 11.68 2.33 -39.59
C THR A 96 12.98 2.11 -40.33
N LEU A 97 13.49 0.87 -40.38
CA LEU A 97 14.73 0.53 -41.12
C LEU A 97 14.72 0.94 -42.60
N PRO A 98 13.57 0.91 -43.32
CA PRO A 98 13.49 1.38 -44.71
C PRO A 98 13.26 2.90 -44.88
N GLY A 99 13.22 3.71 -43.78
CA GLY A 99 12.98 5.14 -43.86
C GLY A 99 11.51 5.56 -43.98
N TYR A 100 10.59 4.68 -43.60
CA TYR A 100 9.13 4.94 -43.67
C TYR A 100 8.56 5.62 -42.42
N SER A 101 9.27 5.59 -41.27
CA SER A 101 8.83 6.26 -40.05
C SER A 101 9.88 7.22 -39.51
N ASP A 102 9.43 8.18 -38.75
CA ASP A 102 10.28 9.16 -38.07
C ASP A 102 10.76 8.55 -36.74
N PHE A 103 12.08 8.54 -36.50
CA PHE A 103 12.70 8.07 -35.27
C PHE A 103 12.01 8.62 -33.98
N LYS A 104 11.48 9.83 -34.05
CA LYS A 104 10.75 10.48 -32.98
C LYS A 104 9.49 9.71 -32.58
N THR A 105 8.68 9.34 -33.59
CA THR A 105 7.45 8.56 -33.37
C THR A 105 7.74 7.18 -32.82
N ASP A 106 8.80 6.54 -33.28
CA ASP A 106 9.20 5.21 -32.82
C ASP A 106 9.65 5.20 -31.37
N ALA A 107 10.40 6.21 -30.95
CA ALA A 107 10.85 6.34 -29.57
C ALA A 107 9.67 6.45 -28.59
N VAL A 108 8.64 7.24 -28.94
CA VAL A 108 7.41 7.36 -28.11
C VAL A 108 6.63 6.04 -28.09
N LEU A 109 6.52 5.37 -29.25
CA LEU A 109 5.86 4.07 -29.33
C LEU A 109 6.55 3.01 -28.47
N ILE A 110 7.87 2.90 -28.53
CA ILE A 110 8.65 1.96 -27.70
C ILE A 110 8.48 2.27 -26.23
N ALA A 111 8.56 3.53 -25.84
CA ALA A 111 8.35 3.93 -24.44
C ALA A 111 6.93 3.60 -23.94
N SER A 112 5.91 3.81 -24.78
CA SER A 112 4.51 3.46 -24.48
C SER A 112 4.32 1.94 -24.33
N MET A 113 4.98 1.15 -25.17
CA MET A 113 4.99 -0.32 -25.03
C MET A 113 5.67 -0.78 -23.74
N LEU A 114 6.76 -0.12 -23.33
CA LEU A 114 7.40 -0.39 -22.03
C LEU A 114 6.45 -0.09 -20.85
N LEU A 115 5.66 0.97 -20.94
CA LEU A 115 4.64 1.28 -19.93
C LEU A 115 3.58 0.18 -19.81
N VAL A 116 3.04 -0.27 -20.95
CA VAL A 116 2.07 -1.39 -20.99
C VAL A 116 2.70 -2.67 -20.46
N ALA A 117 3.94 -2.97 -20.85
CA ALA A 117 4.69 -4.12 -20.33
C ALA A 117 4.91 -4.01 -18.80
N GLY A 118 5.21 -2.83 -18.29
CA GLY A 118 5.34 -2.56 -16.85
C GLY A 118 4.07 -2.89 -16.07
N LEU A 119 2.92 -2.50 -16.60
CA LEU A 119 1.63 -2.73 -15.94
C LEU A 119 1.14 -4.18 -16.05
N THR A 120 1.50 -4.90 -17.10
CA THR A 120 0.97 -6.24 -17.39
C THR A 120 1.96 -7.37 -17.07
N VAL A 121 3.20 -7.27 -17.54
CA VAL A 121 4.20 -8.34 -17.40
C VAL A 121 4.88 -8.34 -16.04
N VAL A 122 5.24 -7.16 -15.52
CA VAL A 122 5.96 -7.06 -14.24
C VAL A 122 5.20 -7.71 -13.07
N PRO A 123 3.89 -7.50 -12.86
CA PRO A 123 3.16 -8.16 -11.78
C PRO A 123 3.02 -9.68 -11.96
N LEU A 124 3.04 -10.19 -13.22
CA LEU A 124 2.97 -11.61 -13.52
C LEU A 124 4.29 -12.33 -13.27
N VAL A 125 5.41 -11.72 -13.63
CA VAL A 125 6.76 -12.31 -13.50
C VAL A 125 7.32 -12.12 -12.08
N SER A 126 6.94 -11.05 -11.41
CA SER A 126 7.48 -10.74 -10.08
C SER A 126 6.92 -11.68 -9.02
N THR A 127 7.80 -12.27 -8.21
CA THR A 127 7.42 -13.21 -7.12
C THR A 127 7.29 -12.54 -5.77
N LYS A 128 8.17 -11.57 -5.48
CA LYS A 128 8.18 -10.82 -4.22
C LYS A 128 7.96 -9.33 -4.52
N LYS A 129 7.22 -8.63 -3.65
CA LYS A 129 6.97 -7.18 -3.73
C LYS A 129 6.41 -6.76 -5.11
N LYS A 130 5.44 -7.53 -5.62
CA LYS A 130 4.85 -7.36 -6.96
C LYS A 130 4.42 -5.92 -7.22
N LEU A 131 3.62 -5.35 -6.30
CA LEU A 131 3.08 -3.99 -6.42
C LEU A 131 4.18 -2.93 -6.47
N SER A 132 5.17 -2.98 -5.56
CA SER A 132 6.27 -2.01 -5.56
C SER A 132 7.07 -2.04 -6.86
N LYS A 133 7.40 -3.24 -7.37
CA LYS A 133 8.13 -3.37 -8.63
C LYS A 133 7.34 -2.86 -9.80
N THR A 134 6.04 -3.16 -9.86
CA THR A 134 5.13 -2.67 -10.91
C THR A 134 5.04 -1.14 -10.88
N ILE A 135 4.83 -0.55 -9.70
CA ILE A 135 4.73 0.90 -9.52
C ILE A 135 6.03 1.58 -10.00
N ILE A 136 7.19 1.12 -9.50
CA ILE A 136 8.47 1.73 -9.83
C ILE A 136 8.74 1.63 -11.35
N PHE A 137 8.60 0.43 -11.92
CA PHE A 137 8.86 0.23 -13.35
C PHE A 137 7.90 1.05 -14.22
N SER A 138 6.60 1.05 -13.90
CA SER A 138 5.60 1.80 -14.68
C SER A 138 5.78 3.30 -14.54
N THR A 139 6.20 3.81 -13.38
CA THR A 139 6.52 5.24 -13.20
C THR A 139 7.73 5.63 -14.05
N ILE A 140 8.79 4.84 -14.07
CA ILE A 140 9.97 5.10 -14.92
C ILE A 140 9.58 5.06 -16.40
N ALA A 141 8.80 4.07 -16.84
CA ALA A 141 8.34 3.95 -18.22
C ALA A 141 7.44 5.15 -18.62
N LEU A 142 6.57 5.61 -17.72
CA LEU A 142 5.74 6.80 -17.95
C LEU A 142 6.60 8.06 -18.11
N LEU A 143 7.63 8.22 -17.26
CA LEU A 143 8.56 9.35 -17.38
C LEU A 143 9.34 9.32 -18.71
N LEU A 144 9.67 8.13 -19.22
CA LEU A 144 10.28 7.98 -20.56
C LEU A 144 9.30 8.39 -21.66
N VAL A 145 8.03 8.04 -21.56
CA VAL A 145 7.01 8.50 -22.54
C VAL A 145 6.94 10.02 -22.55
N ILE A 146 6.83 10.63 -21.35
CA ILE A 146 6.77 12.10 -21.23
C ILE A 146 8.04 12.73 -21.80
N PHE A 147 9.22 12.18 -21.46
CA PHE A 147 10.51 12.68 -21.95
C PHE A 147 10.58 12.71 -23.49
N PHE A 148 10.28 11.59 -24.14
CA PHE A 148 10.33 11.54 -25.59
C PHE A 148 9.26 12.40 -26.25
N THR A 149 8.07 12.52 -25.65
CA THR A 149 7.01 13.38 -26.17
C THR A 149 7.43 14.85 -26.12
N GLU A 150 7.92 15.33 -24.99
CA GLU A 150 8.35 16.73 -24.82
C GLU A 150 9.58 17.07 -25.67
N MET A 151 10.54 16.12 -25.78
CA MET A 151 11.76 16.36 -26.56
C MET A 151 11.51 16.38 -28.07
N PHE A 152 10.55 15.60 -28.59
CA PHE A 152 10.41 15.38 -30.01
C PHE A 152 9.20 16.07 -30.64
N PHE A 153 8.10 16.26 -29.91
CA PHE A 153 6.85 16.77 -30.44
C PHE A 153 6.45 18.12 -29.88
N ASP A 154 6.89 18.43 -28.66
CA ASP A 154 6.61 19.74 -28.06
C ASP A 154 7.91 20.56 -27.98
N ASN A 155 7.83 21.85 -28.31
CA ASN A 155 9.00 22.74 -28.32
C ASN A 155 9.42 23.21 -26.91
N GLY A 156 8.85 22.63 -25.86
CA GLY A 156 9.11 22.98 -24.47
C GLY A 156 10.49 22.55 -23.96
N GLY A 157 11.07 21.53 -24.57
CA GLY A 157 12.39 21.01 -24.20
C GLY A 157 12.47 20.45 -22.79
N ILE A 158 13.69 20.47 -22.23
CA ILE A 158 13.99 19.87 -20.90
C ILE A 158 13.25 20.54 -19.74
N LEU A 159 12.96 21.84 -19.82
CA LEU A 159 12.27 22.57 -18.75
C LEU A 159 10.82 22.12 -18.64
N ARG A 160 10.12 22.02 -19.78
CA ARG A 160 8.74 21.54 -19.83
C ARG A 160 8.63 20.08 -19.39
N PHE A 161 9.58 19.27 -19.83
CA PHE A 161 9.69 17.89 -19.32
C PHE A 161 9.83 17.86 -17.80
N ALA A 162 10.69 18.71 -17.21
CA ALA A 162 10.88 18.74 -15.75
C ALA A 162 9.60 19.13 -15.00
N GLU A 163 8.86 20.12 -15.49
CA GLU A 163 7.58 20.54 -14.95
C GLU A 163 6.56 19.39 -14.91
N ILE A 164 6.35 18.73 -16.06
CA ILE A 164 5.40 17.63 -16.17
C ILE A 164 5.88 16.41 -15.39
N ALA A 165 7.17 16.10 -15.41
CA ALA A 165 7.75 14.97 -14.70
C ALA A 165 7.60 15.13 -13.18
N PHE A 166 7.93 16.30 -12.62
CA PHE A 166 7.80 16.55 -11.17
C PHE A 166 6.34 16.54 -10.73
N SER A 167 5.44 17.14 -11.53
CA SER A 167 3.99 17.09 -11.27
C SER A 167 3.45 15.67 -11.31
N THR A 168 3.87 14.87 -12.27
CA THR A 168 3.47 13.47 -12.41
C THR A 168 3.98 12.62 -11.25
N VAL A 169 5.25 12.76 -10.87
CA VAL A 169 5.83 12.02 -9.75
C VAL A 169 5.15 12.42 -8.44
N PHE A 170 4.93 13.71 -8.19
CA PHE A 170 4.20 14.18 -7.02
C PHE A 170 2.79 13.60 -6.96
N GLY A 171 2.00 13.70 -8.05
CA GLY A 171 0.64 13.18 -8.10
C GLY A 171 0.55 11.66 -7.90
N LEU A 172 1.51 10.90 -8.46
CA LEU A 172 1.58 9.45 -8.27
C LEU A 172 2.14 9.05 -6.90
N SER A 173 3.02 9.86 -6.30
CA SER A 173 3.63 9.54 -4.99
C SER A 173 2.59 9.52 -3.87
N LEU A 174 1.64 10.43 -3.87
CA LEU A 174 0.61 10.53 -2.84
C LEU A 174 -0.13 9.19 -2.57
N PRO A 175 -0.71 8.51 -3.58
CA PRO A 175 -1.37 7.21 -3.36
C PRO A 175 -0.42 6.01 -3.40
N LEU A 176 0.67 6.04 -4.18
CA LEU A 176 1.46 4.86 -4.50
C LEU A 176 2.73 4.71 -3.65
N PHE A 177 3.36 5.81 -3.24
CA PHE A 177 4.58 5.74 -2.44
C PHE A 177 4.37 5.09 -1.06
N PRO A 178 3.26 5.29 -0.33
CA PRO A 178 2.97 4.54 0.89
C PRO A 178 2.98 3.02 0.69
N ILE A 179 2.48 2.53 -0.45
CA ILE A 179 2.48 1.09 -0.79
C ILE A 179 3.92 0.59 -0.98
N VAL A 180 4.74 1.37 -1.70
CA VAL A 180 6.15 1.05 -1.93
C VAL A 180 6.93 1.06 -0.61
N ALA A 181 6.74 2.09 0.22
CA ALA A 181 7.39 2.24 1.51
C ALA A 181 6.99 1.13 2.51
N TYR A 182 5.72 0.69 2.46
CA TYR A 182 5.27 -0.43 3.29
C TYR A 182 5.98 -1.74 2.93
N GLN A 183 6.18 -2.01 1.62
CA GLN A 183 6.82 -3.22 1.12
C GLN A 183 8.37 -3.14 1.14
N ALA A 184 8.94 -1.97 1.38
CA ALA A 184 10.39 -1.79 1.43
C ALA A 184 10.99 -2.39 2.71
N ASP A 185 12.11 -3.12 2.57
CA ASP A 185 12.93 -3.59 3.70
C ASP A 185 13.82 -2.44 4.17
N LEU A 186 13.27 -1.56 5.01
CA LEU A 186 13.99 -0.44 5.57
C LEU A 186 14.73 -0.87 6.86
N PRO A 187 15.86 -0.24 7.20
CA PRO A 187 16.50 -0.42 8.51
C PRO A 187 15.53 -0.19 9.66
N GLU A 188 15.72 -0.85 10.79
CA GLU A 188 14.81 -0.81 11.95
C GLU A 188 14.47 0.61 12.40
N THR A 189 15.44 1.52 12.35
CA THR A 189 15.27 2.93 12.70
C THR A 189 14.19 3.62 11.86
N PHE A 190 14.05 3.25 10.58
CA PHE A 190 13.08 3.86 9.65
C PHE A 190 11.76 3.10 9.58
N GLN A 191 11.72 1.85 10.04
CA GLN A 191 10.48 1.06 9.99
C GLN A 191 9.33 1.69 10.79
N ASN A 192 9.64 2.27 11.95
CA ASN A 192 8.65 2.93 12.80
C ASN A 192 8.21 4.31 12.27
N HIS A 193 8.98 4.88 11.34
CA HIS A 193 8.77 6.24 10.82
C HIS A 193 8.39 6.28 9.33
N LYS A 194 7.88 5.17 8.76
CA LYS A 194 7.51 5.10 7.33
C LYS A 194 6.55 6.21 6.89
N GLY A 195 5.57 6.55 7.73
CA GLY A 195 4.64 7.65 7.44
C GLY A 195 5.33 9.02 7.37
N LEU A 196 6.31 9.27 8.24
CA LEU A 196 7.11 10.50 8.20
C LEU A 196 7.95 10.57 6.92
N LEU A 197 8.55 9.44 6.52
CA LEU A 197 9.31 9.36 5.26
C LEU A 197 8.42 9.66 4.05
N CYS A 198 7.18 9.16 4.02
CA CYS A 198 6.23 9.48 2.96
C CYS A 198 5.93 10.99 2.92
N MET A 199 5.65 11.61 4.06
CA MET A 199 5.39 13.06 4.13
C MET A 199 6.59 13.90 3.68
N ILE A 200 7.81 13.52 4.09
CA ILE A 200 9.04 14.21 3.63
C ILE A 200 9.20 14.05 2.12
N TRP A 201 9.05 12.83 1.61
CA TRP A 201 9.15 12.54 0.19
C TRP A 201 8.16 13.37 -0.64
N ASP A 202 6.88 13.36 -0.26
CA ASP A 202 5.83 14.11 -0.95
C ASP A 202 6.08 15.63 -0.87
N THR A 203 6.59 16.12 0.27
CA THR A 203 6.95 17.54 0.44
C THR A 203 8.10 17.94 -0.49
N VAL A 204 9.13 17.09 -0.65
CA VAL A 204 10.25 17.34 -1.56
C VAL A 204 9.74 17.45 -3.01
N TRP A 205 8.95 16.46 -3.47
CA TRP A 205 8.40 16.46 -4.82
C TRP A 205 7.44 17.61 -5.06
N PHE A 206 6.66 18.01 -4.06
CA PHE A 206 5.79 19.18 -4.12
C PHE A 206 6.58 20.46 -4.38
N TYR A 207 7.66 20.69 -3.64
CA TYR A 207 8.48 21.91 -3.87
C TYR A 207 9.30 21.84 -5.16
N LEU A 208 9.73 20.66 -5.61
CA LEU A 208 10.35 20.50 -6.92
C LEU A 208 9.38 20.85 -8.05
N MET A 209 8.12 20.43 -7.94
CA MET A 209 7.05 20.80 -8.86
C MET A 209 6.84 22.32 -8.89
N ILE A 210 6.71 22.96 -7.72
CA ILE A 210 6.56 24.42 -7.62
C ILE A 210 7.76 25.15 -8.21
N PHE A 211 8.97 24.66 -7.92
CA PHE A 211 10.20 25.27 -8.46
C PHE A 211 10.24 25.19 -9.99
N ALA A 212 9.90 24.03 -10.59
CA ALA A 212 9.86 23.89 -12.03
C ALA A 212 8.84 24.85 -12.67
N PHE A 213 7.65 24.97 -12.08
CA PHE A 213 6.63 25.92 -12.54
C PHE A 213 7.09 27.39 -12.44
N CYS A 214 7.85 27.74 -11.40
CA CYS A 214 8.37 29.08 -11.21
C CYS A 214 9.43 29.50 -12.25
N ILE A 215 10.05 28.54 -12.95
CA ILE A 215 11.02 28.87 -14.01
C ILE A 215 10.32 29.61 -15.15
N ASP A 216 9.11 29.18 -15.51
CA ASP A 216 8.33 29.81 -16.57
C ASP A 216 7.63 31.11 -16.12
N TYR A 217 7.40 31.26 -14.80
CA TYR A 217 6.71 32.41 -14.21
C TYR A 217 7.52 33.07 -13.08
N PRO A 218 8.69 33.67 -13.38
CA PRO A 218 9.60 34.21 -12.34
C PRO A 218 8.99 35.32 -11.48
N ASN A 219 8.03 36.08 -12.00
CA ASN A 219 7.35 37.13 -11.26
C ASN A 219 6.36 36.59 -10.20
N ALA A 220 5.90 35.35 -10.34
CA ALA A 220 4.96 34.70 -9.44
C ALA A 220 5.64 33.88 -8.34
N ILE A 221 6.95 33.80 -8.32
CA ILE A 221 7.75 32.94 -7.44
C ILE A 221 7.43 33.16 -5.96
N HIS A 222 7.38 34.44 -5.55
CA HIS A 222 7.12 34.80 -4.15
C HIS A 222 5.71 34.38 -3.72
N ASP A 223 4.70 34.68 -4.52
CA ASP A 223 3.31 34.37 -4.19
C ASP A 223 3.05 32.87 -4.21
N LEU A 224 3.61 32.15 -5.20
CA LEU A 224 3.51 30.70 -5.28
C LEU A 224 4.18 30.00 -4.08
N LEU A 225 5.35 30.47 -3.64
CA LEU A 225 6.03 29.91 -2.47
C LEU A 225 5.27 30.19 -1.18
N VAL A 226 4.68 31.36 -1.02
CA VAL A 226 3.86 31.70 0.16
C VAL A 226 2.62 30.80 0.21
N VAL A 227 1.88 30.73 -0.89
CA VAL A 227 0.65 29.90 -0.99
C VAL A 227 0.96 28.43 -0.79
N SER A 228 1.96 27.90 -1.49
CA SER A 228 2.34 26.48 -1.40
C SER A 228 2.83 26.11 -0.01
N SER A 229 3.61 26.97 0.64
CA SER A 229 4.12 26.73 2.00
C SER A 229 2.98 26.75 3.04
N PHE A 230 1.99 27.60 2.86
CA PHE A 230 0.80 27.63 3.70
C PHE A 230 0.02 26.30 3.63
N TYR A 231 -0.27 25.79 2.42
CA TYR A 231 -0.98 24.51 2.27
C TYR A 231 -0.12 23.32 2.68
N ALA A 232 1.19 23.35 2.45
CA ALA A 232 2.11 22.35 2.95
C ALA A 232 2.11 22.31 4.48
N ALA A 233 2.13 23.46 5.15
CA ALA A 233 2.04 23.55 6.61
C ALA A 233 0.71 22.97 7.14
N ALA A 234 -0.42 23.27 6.48
CA ALA A 234 -1.71 22.67 6.82
C ALA A 234 -1.69 21.13 6.68
N ALA A 235 -1.13 20.61 5.60
CA ALA A 235 -0.97 19.17 5.39
C ALA A 235 -0.10 18.52 6.48
N TRP A 236 1.00 19.15 6.88
CA TRP A 236 1.85 18.69 7.98
C TRP A 236 1.12 18.70 9.32
N LEU A 237 0.33 19.73 9.62
CA LEU A 237 -0.49 19.79 10.83
C LEU A 237 -1.49 18.64 10.89
N ILE A 238 -2.18 18.37 9.78
CA ILE A 238 -3.11 17.25 9.66
C ILE A 238 -2.39 15.92 9.89
N PHE A 239 -1.25 15.71 9.23
CA PHE A 239 -0.46 14.50 9.40
C PHE A 239 -0.02 14.28 10.85
N LEU A 240 0.53 15.32 11.50
CA LEU A 240 0.95 15.25 12.88
C LEU A 240 -0.22 14.96 13.83
N ALA A 241 -1.37 15.59 13.60
CA ALA A 241 -2.58 15.36 14.40
C ALA A 241 -3.08 13.91 14.25
N ILE A 242 -3.13 13.37 13.02
CA ILE A 242 -3.60 12.01 12.77
C ILE A 242 -2.61 10.98 13.34
N ARG A 243 -1.31 11.19 13.20
CA ARG A 243 -0.30 10.20 13.52
C ARG A 243 0.09 10.19 14.99
N TYR A 244 0.28 11.36 15.59
CA TYR A 244 0.90 11.49 16.92
C TYR A 244 -0.07 11.88 18.04
N LEU A 245 -1.26 12.41 17.72
CA LEU A 245 -2.23 12.77 18.75
C LEU A 245 -2.88 11.51 19.33
N PRO A 246 -2.79 11.26 20.64
CA PRO A 246 -3.39 10.08 21.29
C PRO A 246 -4.89 10.27 21.52
N CYS A 247 -5.65 10.61 20.45
CA CYS A 247 -7.09 10.88 20.51
C CYS A 247 -7.88 9.83 19.70
N ASN A 248 -9.18 9.74 19.99
CA ASN A 248 -10.09 8.88 19.23
C ASN A 248 -10.28 9.38 17.78
N GLY A 249 -10.80 8.47 16.90
CA GLY A 249 -10.98 8.78 15.48
C GLY A 249 -11.89 9.98 15.20
N PHE A 250 -12.90 10.24 16.05
CA PHE A 250 -13.79 11.40 15.91
C PHE A 250 -13.07 12.73 16.10
N VAL A 251 -12.17 12.82 17.10
CA VAL A 251 -11.35 14.03 17.31
C VAL A 251 -10.43 14.26 16.12
N LYS A 252 -9.78 13.21 15.61
CA LYS A 252 -8.89 13.30 14.45
C LYS A 252 -9.62 13.76 13.19
N ALA A 253 -10.81 13.20 12.94
CA ALA A 253 -11.66 13.61 11.83
C ALA A 253 -12.11 15.07 11.98
N GLY A 254 -12.47 15.50 13.19
CA GLY A 254 -12.83 16.88 13.47
C GLY A 254 -11.69 17.87 13.22
N ILE A 255 -10.46 17.54 13.65
CA ILE A 255 -9.28 18.36 13.37
C ILE A 255 -9.02 18.46 11.87
N LEU A 256 -9.10 17.34 11.14
CA LEU A 256 -8.93 17.32 9.69
C LEU A 256 -9.92 18.29 9.01
N ILE A 257 -11.22 18.16 9.32
CA ILE A 257 -12.26 18.98 8.72
C ILE A 257 -12.07 20.46 9.07
N ALA A 258 -11.76 20.76 10.33
CA ALA A 258 -11.54 22.14 10.79
C ALA A 258 -10.31 22.78 10.12
N VAL A 259 -9.19 22.08 10.04
CA VAL A 259 -7.96 22.60 9.39
C VAL A 259 -8.20 22.83 7.89
N CYS A 260 -8.89 21.89 7.20
CA CYS A 260 -9.27 22.08 5.80
C CYS A 260 -10.19 23.30 5.62
N GLY A 261 -11.21 23.46 6.45
CA GLY A 261 -12.13 24.60 6.39
C GLY A 261 -11.39 25.93 6.60
N VAL A 262 -10.56 26.03 7.63
CA VAL A 262 -9.77 27.24 7.92
C VAL A 262 -8.79 27.54 6.76
N SER A 263 -8.12 26.51 6.22
CA SER A 263 -7.15 26.70 5.13
C SER A 263 -7.81 27.20 3.85
N LEU A 264 -9.00 26.68 3.53
CA LEU A 264 -9.80 27.16 2.40
C LEU A 264 -10.28 28.58 2.63
N GLY A 265 -10.75 28.90 3.84
CA GLY A 265 -11.22 30.25 4.20
C GLY A 265 -10.14 31.31 4.07
N ILE A 266 -8.92 31.04 4.58
CA ILE A 266 -7.78 31.93 4.42
C ILE A 266 -7.42 32.08 2.94
N GLY A 267 -7.38 30.95 2.19
CA GLY A 267 -7.05 30.98 0.76
C GLY A 267 -8.05 31.81 -0.06
N ASN A 268 -9.32 31.75 0.27
CA ASN A 268 -10.36 32.53 -0.37
C ASN A 268 -10.28 34.03 -0.01
N GLN A 269 -10.07 34.37 1.27
CA GLN A 269 -9.90 35.76 1.71
C GLN A 269 -8.67 36.44 1.08
N MET A 270 -7.60 35.66 0.91
CA MET A 270 -6.37 36.14 0.25
C MET A 270 -6.49 36.17 -1.29
N GLY A 271 -7.59 35.67 -1.86
CA GLY A 271 -7.81 35.60 -3.31
C GLY A 271 -6.99 34.50 -4.01
N TRP A 272 -6.40 33.55 -3.25
CA TRP A 272 -5.59 32.46 -3.81
C TRP A 272 -6.45 31.36 -4.45
N VAL A 273 -7.70 31.21 -3.98
CA VAL A 273 -8.64 30.22 -4.45
C VAL A 273 -9.95 30.92 -4.81
N GLN A 274 -10.32 30.92 -6.09
CA GLN A 274 -11.59 31.47 -6.58
C GLN A 274 -12.38 30.33 -7.20
N LEU A 275 -12.96 29.48 -6.35
CA LEU A 275 -13.67 28.29 -6.83
C LEU A 275 -15.16 28.53 -7.11
N MET A 276 -15.80 29.54 -6.49
CA MET A 276 -17.25 29.76 -6.58
C MET A 276 -17.65 31.20 -6.15
N ASP A 277 -18.94 31.48 -6.13
CA ASP A 277 -19.51 32.75 -5.69
C ASP A 277 -19.19 33.01 -4.21
N ARG A 278 -18.77 34.22 -3.88
CA ARG A 278 -18.21 34.61 -2.56
C ARG A 278 -19.10 34.24 -1.37
N ASP A 279 -20.44 34.43 -1.52
CA ASP A 279 -21.38 34.19 -0.42
C ASP A 279 -21.58 32.70 -0.11
N LEU A 280 -21.56 31.85 -1.13
CA LEU A 280 -21.67 30.39 -0.97
C LEU A 280 -20.38 29.81 -0.32
N HIS A 281 -19.22 30.34 -0.65
CA HIS A 281 -17.94 29.96 -0.06
C HIS A 281 -17.90 30.22 1.44
N LEU A 282 -18.26 31.40 1.88
CA LEU A 282 -18.24 31.75 3.31
C LEU A 282 -19.13 30.79 4.12
N GLN A 283 -20.29 30.40 3.58
CA GLN A 283 -21.17 29.44 4.25
C GLN A 283 -20.56 28.03 4.33
N MET A 284 -19.89 27.58 3.27
CA MET A 284 -19.23 26.25 3.24
C MET A 284 -18.02 26.20 4.18
N GLU A 285 -17.20 27.23 4.23
CA GLU A 285 -16.01 27.34 5.09
C GLU A 285 -16.40 27.35 6.56
N VAL A 286 -17.33 28.24 6.93
CA VAL A 286 -17.86 28.31 8.31
C VAL A 286 -18.56 27.01 8.68
N GLY A 287 -19.34 26.42 7.75
CA GLY A 287 -19.96 25.12 7.94
C GLY A 287 -18.97 24.01 8.19
N ALA A 288 -17.87 23.94 7.42
CA ALA A 288 -16.82 22.95 7.62
C ALA A 288 -16.15 23.08 9.00
N VAL A 289 -15.83 24.31 9.42
CA VAL A 289 -15.24 24.56 10.74
C VAL A 289 -16.21 24.16 11.86
N LEU A 290 -17.50 24.52 11.75
CA LEU A 290 -18.51 24.15 12.75
C LEU A 290 -18.68 22.63 12.82
N ILE A 291 -18.78 21.95 11.69
CA ILE A 291 -18.85 20.47 11.64
C ILE A 291 -17.61 19.85 12.28
N GLY A 292 -16.43 20.36 11.97
CA GLY A 292 -15.18 19.92 12.58
C GLY A 292 -15.19 20.05 14.11
N LEU A 293 -15.66 21.18 14.63
CA LEU A 293 -15.78 21.41 16.07
C LEU A 293 -16.81 20.47 16.73
N VAL A 294 -17.94 20.18 16.06
CA VAL A 294 -18.92 19.20 16.55
C VAL A 294 -18.29 17.81 16.65
N PHE A 295 -17.53 17.37 15.64
CA PHE A 295 -16.82 16.09 15.68
C PHE A 295 -15.80 16.02 16.82
N VAL A 296 -15.04 17.09 17.06
CA VAL A 296 -14.10 17.19 18.19
C VAL A 296 -14.87 17.08 19.52
N PHE A 297 -15.96 17.82 19.67
CA PHE A 297 -16.77 17.78 20.88
C PHE A 297 -17.35 16.38 21.15
N VAL A 298 -17.97 15.75 20.15
CA VAL A 298 -18.50 14.37 20.24
C VAL A 298 -17.37 13.40 20.61
N GLY A 299 -16.20 13.56 20.00
CA GLY A 299 -15.04 12.75 20.29
C GLY A 299 -14.55 12.88 21.74
N ILE A 300 -14.51 14.10 22.29
CA ILE A 300 -14.15 14.35 23.69
C ILE A 300 -15.18 13.72 24.65
N VAL A 301 -16.46 13.93 24.39
CA VAL A 301 -17.53 13.33 25.20
C VAL A 301 -17.48 11.80 25.18
N SER A 302 -17.24 11.21 24.00
CA SER A 302 -17.07 9.77 23.85
C SER A 302 -15.85 9.23 24.60
N TYR A 303 -14.77 10.00 24.64
CA TYR A 303 -13.55 9.64 25.40
C TYR A 303 -13.78 9.70 26.91
N LEU A 304 -14.47 10.74 27.41
CA LEU A 304 -14.79 10.92 28.82
C LEU A 304 -15.77 9.85 29.34
N ARG A 305 -16.71 9.38 28.50
CA ARG A 305 -17.62 8.29 28.87
C ARG A 305 -16.97 6.90 28.96
N LYS A 306 -15.79 6.71 28.36
CA LYS A 306 -15.07 5.43 28.43
C LYS A 306 -14.05 5.35 29.55
N LYS A 307 -13.80 6.45 30.27
CA LYS A 307 -13.05 6.51 31.53
C LYS A 307 -13.99 6.41 32.71
#